data_42b0b1035196280c4fd91b17f610bd63
#
_entry.id   42b0b1035196280c4fd91b17f610bd63
#
_cell.length_a   1.000
_cell.length_b   1.000
_cell.length_c   1.000
_cell.angle_alpha   90.00
_cell.angle_beta   90.00
_cell.angle_gamma   90.00
#
_symmetry.space_group_name_H-M   'P 1'
#
loop_
_entity.id
_entity.type
_entity.pdbx_description
1 polymer ?
#
loop_
_entity_poly.entity_id
_entity_poly.type
_entity_poly.pdbx_seq_one_letter_code
_entity_poly.pdbx_strand_id
1 'polypeptide(L)'
;MVKIFVFKVDSKNEGILVDKMSLLSLKEREKLSKYKYDKDRNLSLAGRLMLFCFAERFKDEKYGEVNFVNDLDEFCKENLSDLEIVYGEIGKGEVKDRDDLFFNISHSKEYCVLALSDEEVGVDIQEIKDIRADIAGRFFEKRDNDYIDSEEDKKRERFIEVWCAKESYAKLTGKGIGEGFSTFYENLDKMELFDSKSNELKGYLKRYEIDPDYVCFAASRKQRF
;
A
#
# COMPACT_ATOMS: atom_id res chain seq x y z
N MET A 1 -8.30 -11.05 7.96
CA MET A 1 -8.76 -10.94 6.53
C MET A 1 -8.32 -9.58 6.00
N VAL A 2 -7.65 -9.55 4.82
CA VAL A 2 -7.25 -8.30 4.15
C VAL A 2 -8.21 -8.00 3.00
N LYS A 3 -8.70 -6.76 2.92
CA LYS A 3 -9.46 -6.27 1.76
C LYS A 3 -8.78 -5.07 1.14
N ILE A 4 -8.68 -5.07 -0.15
CA ILE A 4 -8.03 -4.04 -0.96
C ILE A 4 -9.09 -3.19 -1.62
N PHE A 5 -9.00 -1.87 -1.43
CA PHE A 5 -9.80 -0.87 -2.13
C PHE A 5 -8.90 -0.07 -3.07
N VAL A 6 -9.33 0.06 -4.30
CA VAL A 6 -8.54 0.67 -5.39
C VAL A 6 -9.30 1.84 -5.98
N PHE A 7 -8.65 2.98 -6.07
CA PHE A 7 -9.19 4.16 -6.75
C PHE A 7 -8.19 4.69 -7.77
N LYS A 8 -8.66 4.96 -8.98
CA LYS A 8 -7.88 5.57 -10.05
C LYS A 8 -8.12 7.07 -10.06
N VAL A 9 -7.06 7.85 -9.81
CA VAL A 9 -7.11 9.31 -9.90
C VAL A 9 -6.80 9.73 -11.33
N ASP A 10 -7.74 10.36 -11.99
CA ASP A 10 -7.62 10.87 -13.36
C ASP A 10 -8.08 12.33 -13.47
N SER A 11 -7.93 12.92 -14.64
CA SER A 11 -8.31 14.32 -14.89
C SER A 11 -9.81 14.62 -14.67
N LYS A 12 -10.67 13.60 -14.64
CA LYS A 12 -12.12 13.77 -14.44
C LYS A 12 -12.48 13.92 -12.97
N ASN A 13 -11.70 13.29 -12.09
CA ASN A 13 -12.01 13.25 -10.65
C ASN A 13 -11.06 14.09 -9.77
N GLU A 14 -9.94 14.59 -10.30
CA GLU A 14 -9.00 15.42 -9.54
C GLU A 14 -9.65 16.65 -8.89
N GLY A 15 -10.50 17.37 -9.63
CA GLY A 15 -11.21 18.54 -9.10
C GLY A 15 -12.16 18.18 -7.96
N ILE A 16 -12.92 17.08 -8.12
CA ILE A 16 -13.85 16.58 -7.11
C ILE A 16 -13.09 16.21 -5.82
N LEU A 17 -11.93 15.58 -5.94
CA LEU A 17 -11.11 15.23 -4.79
C LEU A 17 -10.68 16.46 -3.98
N VAL A 18 -10.25 17.53 -4.65
CA VAL A 18 -9.82 18.76 -3.97
C VAL A 18 -10.94 19.38 -3.14
N ASP A 19 -12.16 19.38 -3.65
CA ASP A 19 -13.34 19.88 -2.92
C ASP A 19 -13.62 19.07 -1.64
N LYS A 20 -13.25 17.77 -1.63
CA LYS A 20 -13.41 16.89 -0.46
C LYS A 20 -12.35 17.08 0.63
N MET A 21 -11.31 17.87 0.39
CA MET A 21 -10.29 18.13 1.41
C MET A 21 -10.90 18.73 2.69
N SER A 22 -12.01 19.46 2.58
CA SER A 22 -12.72 20.03 3.73
C SER A 22 -13.30 18.98 4.68
N LEU A 23 -13.52 17.75 4.21
CA LEU A 23 -14.03 16.63 5.01
C LEU A 23 -12.97 16.06 5.96
N LEU A 24 -11.70 16.33 5.72
CA LEU A 24 -10.61 15.87 6.56
C LEU A 24 -10.37 16.79 7.76
N SER A 25 -9.83 16.24 8.85
CA SER A 25 -9.38 17.02 10.00
C SER A 25 -8.29 18.05 9.62
N LEU A 26 -8.14 19.09 10.41
CA LEU A 26 -7.07 20.09 10.21
C LEU A 26 -5.69 19.43 10.10
N LYS A 27 -5.40 18.47 10.98
CA LYS A 27 -4.13 17.72 11.00
C LYS A 27 -3.86 16.97 9.70
N GLU A 28 -4.88 16.32 9.14
CA GLU A 28 -4.75 15.62 7.86
C GLU A 28 -4.57 16.61 6.69
N ARG A 29 -5.29 17.71 6.69
CA ARG A 29 -5.12 18.77 5.70
C ARG A 29 -3.71 19.39 5.73
N GLU A 30 -3.16 19.65 6.91
CA GLU A 30 -1.79 20.12 7.07
C GLU A 30 -0.75 19.13 6.53
N LYS A 31 -0.97 17.83 6.70
CA LYS A 31 -0.11 16.81 6.09
C LYS A 31 -0.18 16.84 4.57
N LEU A 32 -1.38 16.89 4.02
CA LEU A 32 -1.58 16.96 2.58
C LEU A 32 -1.00 18.24 1.96
N SER A 33 -1.03 19.36 2.66
CA SER A 33 -0.47 20.62 2.17
C SER A 33 1.06 20.61 2.01
N LYS A 34 1.76 19.61 2.61
CA LYS A 34 3.21 19.45 2.48
C LYS A 34 3.64 18.76 1.18
N TYR A 35 2.71 18.17 0.44
CA TYR A 35 3.04 17.58 -0.86
C TYR A 35 3.43 18.66 -1.87
N LYS A 36 4.56 18.46 -2.53
CA LYS A 36 5.09 19.37 -3.53
C LYS A 36 4.26 19.38 -4.82
N TYR A 37 3.72 18.21 -5.20
CA TYR A 37 2.98 18.02 -6.43
C TYR A 37 1.53 17.72 -6.15
N ASP A 38 0.62 18.36 -6.86
CA ASP A 38 -0.82 18.21 -6.72
C ASP A 38 -1.26 16.77 -6.97
N LYS A 39 -0.62 16.09 -7.92
CA LYS A 39 -0.89 14.69 -8.23
C LYS A 39 -0.68 13.77 -7.01
N ASP A 40 0.45 13.89 -6.33
CA ASP A 40 0.76 13.08 -5.16
C ASP A 40 -0.16 13.40 -3.98
N ARG A 41 -0.50 14.70 -3.84
CA ARG A 41 -1.50 15.14 -2.88
C ARG A 41 -2.87 14.53 -3.12
N ASN A 42 -3.33 14.51 -4.38
CA ASN A 42 -4.63 13.96 -4.75
C ASN A 42 -4.70 12.45 -4.53
N LEU A 43 -3.64 11.71 -4.87
CA LEU A 43 -3.53 10.28 -4.57
C LEU A 43 -3.58 10.02 -3.06
N SER A 44 -2.83 10.80 -2.28
CA SER A 44 -2.83 10.70 -0.82
C SER A 44 -4.18 11.08 -0.20
N LEU A 45 -4.86 12.07 -0.77
CA LEU A 45 -6.22 12.47 -0.39
C LEU A 45 -7.22 11.34 -0.68
N ALA A 46 -7.18 10.74 -1.87
CA ALA A 46 -8.04 9.63 -2.24
C ALA A 46 -7.91 8.45 -1.25
N GLY A 47 -6.68 8.09 -0.86
CA GLY A 47 -6.44 7.03 0.12
C GLY A 47 -7.07 7.33 1.50
N ARG A 48 -7.00 8.58 1.95
CA ARG A 48 -7.64 8.99 3.21
C ARG A 48 -9.15 8.97 3.12
N LEU A 49 -9.71 9.48 2.03
CA LEU A 49 -11.16 9.44 1.81
C LEU A 49 -11.67 7.99 1.75
N MET A 50 -10.97 7.10 1.06
CA MET A 50 -11.30 5.66 1.07
C MET A 50 -11.27 5.10 2.49
N LEU A 51 -10.25 5.43 3.31
CA LEU A 51 -10.20 4.98 4.70
C LEU A 51 -11.45 5.42 5.47
N PHE A 52 -11.80 6.70 5.42
CA PHE A 52 -12.99 7.23 6.12
C PHE A 52 -14.30 6.63 5.59
N CYS A 53 -14.36 6.25 4.32
CA CYS A 53 -15.57 5.67 3.72
C CYS A 53 -15.75 4.18 4.03
N PHE A 54 -14.65 3.41 4.13
CA PHE A 54 -14.72 1.94 4.16
C PHE A 54 -14.33 1.31 5.49
N ALA A 55 -13.69 2.04 6.40
CA ALA A 55 -13.17 1.50 7.66
C ALA A 55 -14.21 0.75 8.52
N GLU A 56 -15.44 1.29 8.62
CA GLU A 56 -16.49 0.70 9.46
C GLU A 56 -17.21 -0.50 8.82
N ARG A 57 -17.02 -0.68 7.52
CA ARG A 57 -17.81 -1.66 6.76
C ARG A 57 -16.98 -2.57 5.86
N PHE A 58 -15.66 -2.53 5.96
CA PHE A 58 -14.82 -3.39 5.11
C PHE A 58 -15.07 -4.88 5.33
N LYS A 59 -15.62 -5.26 6.51
CA LYS A 59 -16.00 -6.63 6.85
C LYS A 59 -17.34 -7.08 6.22
N ASP A 60 -18.10 -6.15 5.59
CA ASP A 60 -19.36 -6.50 4.94
C ASP A 60 -19.12 -7.53 3.82
N GLU A 61 -20.03 -8.49 3.69
CA GLU A 61 -19.97 -9.58 2.70
C GLU A 61 -19.99 -9.09 1.25
N LYS A 62 -20.52 -7.89 1.00
CA LYS A 62 -20.56 -7.31 -0.34
C LYS A 62 -19.19 -6.94 -0.91
N TYR A 63 -18.17 -6.78 -0.04
CA TYR A 63 -16.81 -6.49 -0.47
C TYR A 63 -16.00 -7.76 -0.65
N GLY A 64 -15.43 -7.93 -1.85
CA GLY A 64 -14.49 -8.98 -2.17
C GLY A 64 -13.07 -8.69 -1.66
N GLU A 65 -12.11 -9.48 -2.10
CA GLU A 65 -10.70 -9.26 -1.79
C GLU A 65 -10.18 -7.96 -2.42
N VAL A 66 -10.58 -7.66 -3.67
CA VAL A 66 -10.26 -6.42 -4.39
C VAL A 66 -11.55 -5.71 -4.77
N ASN A 67 -11.61 -4.42 -4.45
CA ASN A 67 -12.79 -3.59 -4.63
C ASN A 67 -12.40 -2.31 -5.37
N PHE A 68 -12.81 -2.19 -6.64
CA PHE A 68 -12.61 -0.97 -7.41
C PHE A 68 -13.67 0.06 -7.04
N VAL A 69 -13.22 1.23 -6.59
CA VAL A 69 -14.06 2.36 -6.22
C VAL A 69 -14.20 3.26 -7.45
N ASN A 70 -15.36 3.27 -8.07
CA ASN A 70 -15.59 4.03 -9.30
C ASN A 70 -16.03 5.47 -9.03
N ASP A 71 -16.78 5.69 -7.95
CA ASP A 71 -17.28 7.01 -7.55
C ASP A 71 -17.03 7.24 -6.05
N LEU A 72 -15.90 7.86 -5.76
CA LEU A 72 -15.54 8.21 -4.37
C LEU A 72 -16.38 9.38 -3.85
N ASP A 73 -16.91 10.25 -4.74
CA ASP A 73 -17.78 11.37 -4.35
C ASP A 73 -19.10 10.88 -3.78
N GLU A 74 -19.74 9.93 -4.44
CA GLU A 74 -20.98 9.33 -3.96
C GLU A 74 -20.79 8.63 -2.62
N PHE A 75 -19.71 7.84 -2.49
CA PHE A 75 -19.37 7.18 -1.23
C PHE A 75 -19.13 8.16 -0.08
N CYS A 76 -18.44 9.25 -0.32
CA CYS A 76 -18.15 10.25 0.72
C CYS A 76 -19.39 10.98 1.23
N LYS A 77 -20.45 11.10 0.42
CA LYS A 77 -21.71 11.76 0.83
C LYS A 77 -22.46 10.97 1.90
N GLU A 78 -22.41 9.66 1.83
CA GLU A 78 -23.26 8.78 2.63
C GLU A 78 -22.53 8.06 3.78
N ASN A 79 -21.22 8.02 3.76
CA ASN A 79 -20.48 6.98 4.49
C ASN A 79 -19.21 7.44 5.22
N LEU A 80 -19.04 8.72 5.47
CA LEU A 80 -17.85 9.19 6.22
C LEU A 80 -17.93 8.78 7.68
N SER A 81 -16.90 8.04 8.11
CA SER A 81 -16.68 7.69 9.52
C SER A 81 -15.95 8.83 10.23
N ASP A 82 -16.30 9.08 11.47
CA ASP A 82 -15.57 10.01 12.34
C ASP A 82 -14.36 9.29 12.98
N LEU A 83 -13.28 9.17 12.22
CA LEU A 83 -12.05 8.50 12.64
C LEU A 83 -10.94 9.51 12.90
N GLU A 84 -10.22 9.32 14.00
CA GLU A 84 -8.96 10.02 14.25
C GLU A 84 -7.77 9.15 13.87
N ILE A 85 -6.91 9.65 12.96
CA ILE A 85 -5.66 8.98 12.61
C ILE A 85 -4.55 9.54 13.49
N VAL A 86 -3.89 8.67 14.20
CA VAL A 86 -2.67 8.95 14.96
C VAL A 86 -1.47 8.38 14.21
N TYR A 87 -0.29 8.97 14.43
CA TYR A 87 0.93 8.56 13.75
C TYR A 87 2.01 8.29 14.80
N GLY A 88 2.56 7.07 14.74
CA GLY A 88 3.70 6.70 15.54
C GLY A 88 4.99 7.45 15.14
N GLU A 89 6.07 7.25 15.89
CA GLU A 89 7.37 7.91 15.67
C GLU A 89 7.94 7.68 14.26
N ILE A 90 7.67 6.52 13.69
CA ILE A 90 8.10 6.11 12.34
C ILE A 90 7.10 6.50 11.24
N GLY A 91 6.05 7.25 11.58
CA GLY A 91 5.08 7.78 10.62
C GLY A 91 4.01 6.81 10.12
N LYS A 92 3.97 5.55 10.61
CA LYS A 92 2.86 4.61 10.33
C LYS A 92 1.59 5.18 10.96
N GLY A 93 0.51 5.24 10.17
CA GLY A 93 -0.80 5.68 10.65
C GLY A 93 -1.56 4.54 11.31
N GLU A 94 -2.27 4.87 12.38
CA GLU A 94 -3.17 3.97 13.11
C GLU A 94 -4.49 4.70 13.36
N VAL A 95 -5.60 3.95 13.42
CA VAL A 95 -6.88 4.53 13.83
C VAL A 95 -6.93 4.52 15.36
N LYS A 96 -7.11 5.70 15.94
CA LYS A 96 -7.14 5.85 17.39
C LYS A 96 -8.26 5.02 18.03
N ASP A 97 -7.94 4.39 19.16
CA ASP A 97 -8.88 3.58 19.94
C ASP A 97 -9.54 2.42 19.16
N ARG A 98 -8.85 1.89 18.12
CA ARG A 98 -9.34 0.81 17.26
C ARG A 98 -8.28 -0.28 17.08
N ASP A 99 -8.23 -1.23 18.00
CA ASP A 99 -7.32 -2.38 17.95
C ASP A 99 -7.78 -3.49 16.96
N ASP A 100 -8.97 -3.34 16.40
CA ASP A 100 -9.61 -4.27 15.47
C ASP A 100 -9.54 -3.81 14.00
N LEU A 101 -8.91 -2.67 13.76
CA LEU A 101 -8.85 -2.03 12.46
C LEU A 101 -7.45 -1.54 12.14
N PHE A 102 -6.84 -2.21 11.19
CA PHE A 102 -5.53 -1.85 10.65
C PHE A 102 -5.66 -1.40 9.21
N PHE A 103 -4.86 -0.43 8.82
CA PHE A 103 -4.84 0.05 7.45
C PHE A 103 -3.45 0.35 6.96
N ASN A 104 -3.28 0.32 5.65
CA ASN A 104 -2.12 0.85 4.98
C ASN A 104 -2.52 1.43 3.61
N ILE A 105 -1.85 2.50 3.19
CA ILE A 105 -2.13 3.19 1.93
C ILE A 105 -0.86 3.21 1.09
N SER A 106 -1.00 2.91 -0.19
CA SER A 106 0.05 3.10 -1.19
C SER A 106 -0.52 3.72 -2.45
N HIS A 107 0.34 4.37 -3.22
CA HIS A 107 -0.04 4.92 -4.51
C HIS A 107 1.13 4.90 -5.49
N SER A 108 0.81 4.73 -6.76
CA SER A 108 1.77 4.82 -7.86
C SER A 108 1.08 5.37 -9.08
N LYS A 109 1.65 6.44 -9.66
CA LYS A 109 1.22 7.14 -10.87
C LYS A 109 -0.24 7.62 -10.81
N GLU A 110 -1.22 6.75 -11.05
CA GLU A 110 -2.64 7.10 -11.07
C GLU A 110 -3.49 6.25 -10.12
N TYR A 111 -2.93 5.18 -9.59
CA TYR A 111 -3.64 4.33 -8.64
C TYR A 111 -3.29 4.65 -7.19
N CYS A 112 -4.34 4.72 -6.38
CA CYS A 112 -4.27 4.69 -4.94
C CYS A 112 -4.90 3.40 -4.43
N VAL A 113 -4.21 2.73 -3.51
CA VAL A 113 -4.64 1.46 -2.91
C VAL A 113 -4.71 1.63 -1.41
N LEU A 114 -5.82 1.22 -0.82
CA LEU A 114 -6.03 1.10 0.61
C LEU A 114 -6.17 -0.38 0.96
N ALA A 115 -5.34 -0.88 1.86
CA ALA A 115 -5.55 -2.16 2.53
C ALA A 115 -6.26 -1.92 3.87
N LEU A 116 -7.33 -2.66 4.14
CA LEU A 116 -8.02 -2.72 5.43
C LEU A 116 -7.97 -4.15 5.96
N SER A 117 -7.71 -4.31 7.25
CA SER A 117 -7.54 -5.61 7.88
C SER A 117 -7.92 -5.59 9.36
N ASP A 118 -8.23 -6.76 9.91
CA ASP A 118 -8.36 -7.02 11.35
C ASP A 118 -7.02 -7.35 12.03
N GLU A 119 -5.91 -7.34 11.28
CA GLU A 119 -4.55 -7.52 11.77
C GLU A 119 -3.59 -6.57 11.04
N GLU A 120 -2.39 -6.38 11.59
CA GLU A 120 -1.35 -5.56 10.93
C GLU A 120 -1.16 -5.93 9.46
N VAL A 121 -1.18 -4.92 8.61
CA VAL A 121 -1.04 -5.04 7.16
C VAL A 121 -0.12 -3.96 6.61
N GLY A 122 0.63 -4.29 5.58
CA GLY A 122 1.33 -3.34 4.72
C GLY A 122 0.92 -3.59 3.27
N VAL A 123 0.77 -2.55 2.48
CA VAL A 123 0.46 -2.66 1.05
C VAL A 123 1.38 -1.77 0.26
N ASP A 124 1.80 -2.25 -0.90
CA ASP A 124 2.49 -1.43 -1.88
C ASP A 124 1.94 -1.69 -3.28
N ILE A 125 1.94 -0.64 -4.12
CA ILE A 125 1.61 -0.71 -5.54
C ILE A 125 2.68 0.05 -6.31
N GLN A 126 3.15 -0.52 -7.42
CA GLN A 126 4.16 0.10 -8.27
C GLN A 126 3.81 -0.07 -9.75
N GLU A 127 3.96 1.00 -10.53
CA GLU A 127 3.95 0.92 -12.00
C GLU A 127 5.18 0.14 -12.49
N ILE A 128 4.99 -0.76 -13.45
CA ILE A 128 6.09 -1.47 -14.13
C ILE A 128 6.78 -0.47 -15.07
N LYS A 129 7.98 -0.09 -14.70
CA LYS A 129 8.80 0.91 -15.39
C LYS A 129 10.27 0.49 -15.47
N ASP A 130 11.08 1.30 -16.13
CA ASP A 130 12.51 1.00 -16.29
C ASP A 130 13.22 0.80 -14.94
N ILE A 131 14.11 -0.19 -14.96
CA ILE A 131 14.91 -0.58 -13.80
C ILE A 131 15.84 0.58 -13.41
N ARG A 132 15.86 0.87 -12.13
CA ARG A 132 16.80 1.81 -11.55
C ARG A 132 17.97 1.04 -10.91
N ALA A 133 19.06 0.93 -11.68
CA ALA A 133 20.26 0.18 -11.25
C ALA A 133 20.86 0.70 -9.93
N ASP A 134 20.71 2.02 -9.65
CA ASP A 134 21.12 2.62 -8.38
C ASP A 134 20.36 2.06 -7.18
N ILE A 135 19.08 1.73 -7.37
CA ILE A 135 18.24 1.11 -6.35
C ILE A 135 18.64 -0.35 -6.16
N ALA A 136 18.74 -1.13 -7.24
CA ALA A 136 19.11 -2.54 -7.17
C ALA A 136 20.47 -2.72 -6.43
N GLY A 137 21.48 -1.96 -6.84
CA GLY A 137 22.82 -2.06 -6.24
C GLY A 137 22.89 -1.65 -4.76
N ARG A 138 21.93 -0.87 -4.27
CA ARG A 138 21.91 -0.38 -2.90
C ARG A 138 21.08 -1.23 -1.94
N PHE A 139 19.99 -1.83 -2.42
CA PHE A 139 18.96 -2.42 -1.58
C PHE A 139 18.71 -3.90 -1.81
N PHE A 140 19.16 -4.46 -2.96
CA PHE A 140 18.92 -5.84 -3.32
C PHE A 140 20.13 -6.72 -3.01
N GLU A 141 19.84 -7.89 -2.46
CA GLU A 141 20.81 -8.93 -2.23
C GLU A 141 21.03 -9.78 -3.49
N LYS A 142 22.03 -10.69 -3.43
CA LYS A 142 22.33 -11.59 -4.55
C LYS A 142 21.11 -12.40 -4.99
N ARG A 143 20.33 -12.92 -4.04
CA ARG A 143 19.11 -13.72 -4.33
C ARG A 143 18.03 -12.93 -5.08
N ASP A 144 17.87 -11.64 -4.74
CA ASP A 144 16.95 -10.74 -5.42
C ASP A 144 17.37 -10.54 -6.88
N ASN A 145 18.66 -10.30 -7.09
CA ASN A 145 19.24 -10.15 -8.42
C ASN A 145 19.17 -11.46 -9.22
N ASP A 146 19.44 -12.61 -8.60
CA ASP A 146 19.31 -13.92 -9.24
C ASP A 146 17.87 -14.19 -9.71
N TYR A 147 16.86 -13.78 -8.93
CA TYR A 147 15.45 -13.85 -9.33
C TYR A 147 15.13 -12.90 -10.49
N ILE A 148 15.58 -11.65 -10.41
CA ILE A 148 15.36 -10.64 -11.45
C ILE A 148 15.98 -11.09 -12.78
N ASP A 149 17.19 -11.63 -12.72
CA ASP A 149 17.96 -12.04 -13.92
C ASP A 149 17.57 -13.41 -14.47
N SER A 150 16.70 -14.16 -13.80
CA SER A 150 16.34 -15.52 -14.22
C SER A 150 15.45 -15.58 -15.48
N GLU A 151 14.78 -14.49 -15.87
CA GLU A 151 14.05 -14.34 -17.14
C GLU A 151 14.25 -12.94 -17.73
N GLU A 152 15.01 -12.85 -18.81
CA GLU A 152 15.39 -11.55 -19.43
C GLU A 152 14.15 -10.75 -19.88
N ASP A 153 13.15 -11.39 -20.47
CA ASP A 153 11.94 -10.73 -20.96
C ASP A 153 11.05 -10.18 -19.84
N LYS A 154 11.20 -10.69 -18.62
CA LYS A 154 10.43 -10.27 -17.44
C LYS A 154 11.25 -9.44 -16.45
N LYS A 155 12.46 -9.11 -16.76
CA LYS A 155 13.40 -8.45 -15.85
C LYS A 155 12.84 -7.19 -15.19
N ARG A 156 12.11 -6.36 -15.94
CA ARG A 156 11.45 -5.16 -15.41
C ARG A 156 10.36 -5.51 -14.39
N GLU A 157 9.48 -6.42 -14.75
CA GLU A 157 8.38 -6.86 -13.89
C GLU A 157 8.94 -7.44 -12.60
N ARG A 158 9.91 -8.35 -12.68
CA ARG A 158 10.55 -8.99 -11.52
C ARG A 158 11.27 -8.01 -10.62
N PHE A 159 11.92 -7.00 -11.20
CA PHE A 159 12.49 -5.92 -10.41
C PHE A 159 11.44 -5.20 -9.59
N ILE A 160 10.30 -4.87 -10.21
CA ILE A 160 9.19 -4.21 -9.54
C ILE A 160 8.50 -5.15 -8.53
N GLU A 161 8.42 -6.45 -8.81
CA GLU A 161 7.90 -7.44 -7.85
C GLU A 161 8.73 -7.49 -6.57
N VAL A 162 10.04 -7.61 -6.69
CA VAL A 162 10.97 -7.59 -5.54
C VAL A 162 10.83 -6.27 -4.77
N TRP A 163 10.84 -5.15 -5.47
CA TRP A 163 10.71 -3.83 -4.85
C TRP A 163 9.38 -3.70 -4.10
N CYS A 164 8.27 -4.01 -4.76
CA CYS A 164 6.92 -3.89 -4.21
C CYS A 164 6.71 -4.84 -3.01
N ALA A 165 7.21 -6.07 -3.07
CA ALA A 165 7.18 -7.01 -1.96
C ALA A 165 7.96 -6.48 -0.74
N LYS A 166 9.17 -5.95 -0.95
CA LYS A 166 9.99 -5.36 0.12
C LYS A 166 9.33 -4.13 0.73
N GLU A 167 8.78 -3.23 -0.09
CA GLU A 167 8.05 -2.06 0.38
C GLU A 167 6.80 -2.42 1.18
N SER A 168 6.03 -3.41 0.75
CA SER A 168 4.84 -3.84 1.48
C SER A 168 5.19 -4.35 2.88
N TYR A 169 6.28 -5.11 3.02
CA TYR A 169 6.74 -5.57 4.33
C TYR A 169 7.37 -4.46 5.18
N ALA A 170 8.12 -3.55 4.57
CA ALA A 170 8.65 -2.38 5.26
C ALA A 170 7.52 -1.50 5.84
N LYS A 171 6.40 -1.37 5.11
CA LYS A 171 5.19 -0.68 5.58
C LYS A 171 4.46 -1.46 6.66
N LEU A 172 4.41 -2.81 6.58
CA LEU A 172 3.87 -3.66 7.64
C LEU A 172 4.60 -3.41 8.96
N THR A 173 5.94 -3.45 8.92
CA THR A 173 6.78 -3.29 10.12
C THR A 173 6.97 -1.85 10.56
N GLY A 174 6.72 -0.89 9.68
CA GLY A 174 6.95 0.54 9.90
C GLY A 174 8.43 0.96 9.90
N LYS A 175 9.38 0.05 9.65
CA LYS A 175 10.81 0.35 9.72
C LYS A 175 11.37 1.15 8.53
N GLY A 176 10.56 1.33 7.48
CA GLY A 176 10.99 2.01 6.26
C GLY A 176 12.07 1.27 5.48
N ILE A 177 12.49 1.85 4.35
CA ILE A 177 13.44 1.24 3.41
C ILE A 177 14.85 1.12 4.00
N GLY A 178 15.30 2.13 4.75
CA GLY A 178 16.70 2.29 5.15
C GLY A 178 17.26 1.20 6.05
N GLU A 179 16.50 0.75 7.04
CA GLU A 179 16.89 -0.29 7.99
C GLU A 179 16.22 -1.64 7.70
N GLY A 180 15.20 -1.63 6.85
CA GLY A 180 14.30 -2.76 6.65
C GLY A 180 14.82 -3.80 5.67
N PHE A 181 15.28 -3.40 4.51
CA PHE A 181 15.49 -4.31 3.37
C PHE A 181 16.60 -5.35 3.55
N SER A 182 17.59 -5.08 4.37
CA SER A 182 18.67 -6.04 4.68
C SER A 182 18.35 -7.00 5.84
N THR A 183 17.23 -6.81 6.52
CA THR A 183 16.86 -7.63 7.69
C THR A 183 15.97 -8.81 7.34
N PHE A 184 15.43 -8.85 6.13
CA PHE A 184 14.55 -9.91 5.65
C PHE A 184 14.76 -10.17 4.16
N TYR A 185 14.26 -11.30 3.71
CA TYR A 185 14.13 -11.62 2.30
C TYR A 185 12.76 -12.25 2.00
N GLU A 186 12.33 -12.14 0.77
CA GLU A 186 11.12 -12.73 0.24
C GLU A 186 11.41 -14.00 -0.55
N ASN A 187 10.47 -14.94 -0.49
CA ASN A 187 10.35 -16.05 -1.41
C ASN A 187 9.05 -15.84 -2.20
N LEU A 188 9.15 -15.28 -3.39
CA LEU A 188 7.99 -14.94 -4.20
C LEU A 188 7.25 -16.16 -4.75
N ASP A 189 7.91 -17.32 -4.90
CA ASP A 189 7.25 -18.57 -5.31
C ASP A 189 6.30 -19.09 -4.22
N LYS A 190 6.68 -18.90 -2.96
CA LYS A 190 5.90 -19.33 -1.79
C LYS A 190 5.06 -18.22 -1.18
N MET A 191 5.29 -16.99 -1.60
CA MET A 191 4.68 -15.79 -1.00
C MET A 191 4.97 -15.68 0.51
N GLU A 192 6.22 -15.89 0.90
CA GLU A 192 6.68 -15.92 2.27
C GLU A 192 7.85 -14.94 2.49
N LEU A 193 7.94 -14.45 3.72
CA LEU A 193 8.97 -13.50 4.16
C LEU A 193 9.77 -14.12 5.31
N PHE A 194 11.08 -14.05 5.22
CA PHE A 194 11.99 -14.66 6.19
C PHE A 194 12.98 -13.65 6.76
N ASP A 195 13.39 -13.85 7.99
CA ASP A 195 14.50 -13.12 8.58
C ASP A 195 15.84 -13.48 7.88
N SER A 196 16.60 -12.48 7.49
CA SER A 196 17.85 -12.69 6.74
C SER A 196 18.94 -13.43 7.53
N LYS A 197 18.90 -13.39 8.88
CA LYS A 197 19.92 -14.00 9.74
C LYS A 197 19.50 -15.37 10.26
N SER A 198 18.26 -15.49 10.76
CA SER A 198 17.78 -16.71 11.40
C SER A 198 17.05 -17.65 10.47
N ASN A 199 16.66 -17.20 9.26
CA ASN A 199 15.75 -17.88 8.34
C ASN A 199 14.37 -18.21 8.95
N GLU A 200 13.99 -17.52 10.02
CA GLU A 200 12.65 -17.67 10.59
C GLU A 200 11.60 -16.98 9.72
N LEU A 201 10.45 -17.62 9.59
CA LEU A 201 9.30 -17.05 8.91
C LEU A 201 8.80 -15.82 9.67
N LYS A 202 8.71 -14.68 8.98
CA LYS A 202 8.30 -13.38 9.54
C LYS A 202 6.93 -12.93 9.06
N GLY A 203 6.44 -13.50 7.98
CA GLY A 203 5.16 -13.11 7.40
C GLY A 203 4.92 -13.71 6.03
N TYR A 204 3.86 -13.27 5.43
CA TYR A 204 3.37 -13.74 4.16
C TYR A 204 3.10 -12.57 3.24
N LEU A 205 3.13 -12.84 1.94
CA LEU A 205 2.79 -11.92 0.87
C LEU A 205 1.54 -12.42 0.13
N LYS A 206 0.82 -11.49 -0.46
CA LYS A 206 -0.19 -11.80 -1.47
C LYS A 206 -0.11 -10.76 -2.58
N ARG A 207 -0.01 -11.24 -3.83
CA ARG A 207 -0.13 -10.41 -5.03
C ARG A 207 -1.61 -10.20 -5.34
N TYR A 208 -1.94 -8.96 -5.72
CA TYR A 208 -3.27 -8.57 -6.17
C TYR A 208 -3.21 -8.04 -7.59
N GLU A 209 -4.07 -8.53 -8.45
CA GLU A 209 -4.18 -8.09 -9.84
C GLU A 209 -5.05 -6.83 -9.89
N ILE A 210 -4.42 -5.68 -10.11
CA ILE A 210 -5.07 -4.37 -10.20
C ILE A 210 -5.13 -3.91 -11.65
N ASP A 211 -4.00 -3.93 -12.35
CA ASP A 211 -3.83 -3.50 -13.73
C ASP A 211 -2.58 -4.20 -14.30
N PRO A 212 -2.57 -4.62 -15.59
CA PRO A 212 -1.42 -5.33 -16.18
C PRO A 212 -0.10 -4.57 -16.11
N ASP A 213 -0.14 -3.23 -16.08
CA ASP A 213 1.05 -2.39 -16.00
C ASP A 213 1.52 -2.11 -14.56
N TYR A 214 0.93 -2.79 -13.56
CA TYR A 214 1.23 -2.58 -12.15
C TYR A 214 1.47 -3.89 -11.40
N VAL A 215 2.28 -3.79 -10.37
CA VAL A 215 2.45 -4.84 -9.34
C VAL A 215 1.90 -4.32 -8.03
N CYS A 216 1.09 -5.12 -7.37
CA CYS A 216 0.55 -4.82 -6.05
C CYS A 216 0.74 -6.00 -5.10
N PHE A 217 1.40 -5.76 -3.97
CA PHE A 217 1.54 -6.74 -2.89
C PHE A 217 0.95 -6.22 -1.58
N ALA A 218 0.30 -7.12 -0.84
CA ALA A 218 0.11 -6.91 0.59
C ALA A 218 0.97 -7.89 1.39
N ALA A 219 1.45 -7.41 2.55
CA ALA A 219 2.19 -8.20 3.52
C ALA A 219 1.39 -8.30 4.83
N SER A 220 1.41 -9.47 5.47
CA SER A 220 0.79 -9.75 6.76
C SER A 220 1.65 -10.71 7.58
N ARG A 221 1.54 -10.67 8.93
CA ARG A 221 2.24 -11.64 9.78
C ARG A 221 1.61 -13.02 9.78
N LYS A 222 0.35 -13.13 9.39
CA LYS A 222 -0.39 -14.38 9.30
C LYS A 222 -0.90 -14.61 7.89
N GLN A 223 -1.02 -15.86 7.48
CA GLN A 223 -1.56 -16.25 6.17
C GLN A 223 -3.09 -16.07 6.14
N ARG A 224 -3.55 -14.82 6.29
CA ARG A 224 -4.99 -14.47 6.32
C ARG A 224 -5.26 -13.26 5.43
N PHE A 225 -5.27 -13.51 4.15
CA PHE A 225 -5.64 -12.51 3.16
C PHE A 225 -7.11 -12.61 2.77
#